data_b9343455b7d23fc12b1558ce547116b4
#
_entry.id   b9343455b7d23fc12b1558ce547116b4
#
_cell.length_a   1.000
_cell.length_b   1.000
_cell.length_c   1.000
_cell.angle_alpha   90.00
_cell.angle_beta   90.00
_cell.angle_gamma   90.00
#
_symmetry.space_group_name_H-M   'P 1'
#
loop_
_entity.id
_entity.type
_entity.pdbx_description
1 polymer ?
#
loop_
_entity_poly.entity_id
_entity_poly.type
_entity_poly.pdbx_seq_one_letter_code
_entity_poly.pdbx_strand_id
1 'polypeptide(L)'
;MAKQKNIITEFRNYPLRVEFPILLLTGNQWWISDVPSANLHFHNCLEIGLCHEGEGTLIIQKESRHFSAGDITIIARNIPHTTYSAPGTQSLWTYLFVDPQELLDPLTGGYAKQT
;
A
#
# COMPACT_ATOMS: atom_id res chain seq x y z
N MET A 1 2.14 23.63 -23.26
CA MET A 1 2.90 22.50 -22.73
C MET A 1 2.71 22.41 -21.21
N ALA A 2 2.33 21.26 -20.76
CA ALA A 2 2.11 21.08 -19.32
C ALA A 2 3.45 21.18 -18.57
N LYS A 3 3.44 21.90 -17.44
CA LYS A 3 4.60 21.92 -16.57
C LYS A 3 4.82 20.51 -16.01
N GLN A 4 6.07 20.08 -16.03
CA GLN A 4 6.44 18.88 -15.31
C GLN A 4 6.28 19.14 -13.82
N LYS A 5 5.41 18.36 -13.19
CA LYS A 5 5.20 18.47 -11.74
C LYS A 5 6.28 17.70 -11.01
N ASN A 6 6.80 18.30 -9.96
CA ASN A 6 7.68 17.59 -9.05
C ASN A 6 6.88 16.49 -8.35
N ILE A 7 7.46 15.29 -8.28
CA ILE A 7 6.87 14.20 -7.53
C ILE A 7 7.18 14.43 -6.06
N ILE A 8 6.13 14.53 -5.26
CA ILE A 8 6.24 14.67 -3.81
C ILE A 8 6.01 13.29 -3.20
N THR A 9 6.88 12.89 -2.30
CA THR A 9 6.72 11.65 -1.56
C THR A 9 6.15 11.95 -0.18
N GLU A 10 4.99 11.36 0.12
CA GLU A 10 4.30 11.55 1.39
C GLU A 10 4.51 10.35 2.30
N PHE A 11 4.84 10.61 3.55
CA PHE A 11 4.85 9.59 4.59
C PHE A 11 3.45 9.50 5.22
N ARG A 12 2.90 8.30 5.24
CA ARG A 12 1.63 7.99 5.89
C ARG A 12 1.88 7.09 7.07
N ASN A 13 1.58 7.59 8.26
CA ASN A 13 1.71 6.82 9.48
C ASN A 13 0.37 6.16 9.83
N TYR A 14 0.36 4.84 9.84
CA TYR A 14 -0.79 4.07 10.30
C TYR A 14 -0.58 3.69 11.76
N PRO A 15 -1.44 4.18 12.68
CA PRO A 15 -1.28 3.91 14.10
C PRO A 15 -1.72 2.49 14.43
N LEU A 16 -0.81 1.53 14.25
CA LEU A 16 -1.08 0.15 14.60
C LEU A 16 -0.96 -0.03 16.10
N ARG A 17 -1.87 -0.84 16.65
CA ARG A 17 -1.86 -1.14 18.09
C ARG A 17 -0.70 -2.05 18.41
N VAL A 18 -0.06 -1.81 19.56
CA VAL A 18 1.07 -2.65 20.02
C VAL A 18 0.61 -4.08 20.25
N GLU A 19 -0.60 -4.26 20.81
CA GLU A 19 -1.16 -5.59 21.10
C GLU A 19 -1.64 -6.32 19.85
N PHE A 20 -1.96 -5.56 18.82
CA PHE A 20 -2.47 -6.13 17.56
C PHE A 20 -2.01 -5.23 16.39
N PRO A 21 -0.77 -5.40 15.93
CA PRO A 21 -0.16 -4.51 14.95
C PRO A 21 -0.63 -4.80 13.52
N ILE A 22 -1.94 -4.87 13.32
CA ILE A 22 -2.57 -5.18 12.04
C ILE A 22 -3.73 -4.21 11.84
N LEU A 23 -3.82 -3.63 10.64
CA LEU A 23 -4.95 -2.83 10.21
C LEU A 23 -5.51 -3.41 8.92
N LEU A 24 -6.79 -3.74 8.93
CA LEU A 24 -7.48 -4.30 7.76
C LEU A 24 -8.46 -3.27 7.20
N LEU A 25 -8.29 -2.90 5.94
CA LEU A 25 -9.17 -2.01 5.20
C LEU A 25 -9.90 -2.83 4.13
N THR A 26 -11.19 -3.07 4.35
CA THR A 26 -11.99 -3.92 3.47
C THR A 26 -13.41 -3.38 3.32
N GLY A 27 -14.19 -4.02 2.46
CA GLY A 27 -15.58 -3.67 2.20
C GLY A 27 -15.73 -2.79 0.96
N ASN A 28 -16.94 -2.27 0.75
CA ASN A 28 -17.29 -1.49 -0.44
C ASN A 28 -16.74 -0.06 -0.44
N GLN A 29 -15.89 0.27 0.50
CA GLN A 29 -15.40 1.64 0.66
C GLN A 29 -14.02 1.86 0.04
N TRP A 30 -13.32 0.80 -0.33
CA TRP A 30 -11.93 0.91 -0.78
C TRP A 30 -11.84 0.83 -2.29
N TRP A 31 -12.51 1.78 -2.92
CA TRP A 31 -12.45 1.98 -4.35
C TRP A 31 -11.33 2.95 -4.70
N ILE A 32 -10.47 2.54 -5.61
CA ILE A 32 -9.40 3.38 -6.12
C ILE A 32 -9.81 3.95 -7.47
N SER A 33 -9.72 5.28 -7.59
CA SER A 33 -10.10 5.99 -8.80
C SER A 33 -9.07 5.84 -9.91
N ASP A 34 -9.44 6.30 -11.09
CA ASP A 34 -8.56 6.36 -12.26
C ASP A 34 -7.70 7.61 -12.31
N VAL A 35 -7.79 8.49 -11.31
CA VAL A 35 -7.01 9.73 -11.30
C VAL A 35 -5.61 9.42 -10.77
N PRO A 36 -4.57 9.52 -11.62
CA PRO A 36 -3.21 9.32 -11.15
C PRO A 36 -2.83 10.40 -10.15
N SER A 37 -2.24 9.98 -9.04
CA SER A 37 -1.69 10.94 -8.09
C SER A 37 -0.32 11.40 -8.57
N ALA A 38 -0.08 12.71 -8.50
CA ALA A 38 1.26 13.25 -8.72
C ALA A 38 2.21 12.89 -7.57
N ASN A 39 1.66 12.42 -6.46
CA ASN A 39 2.42 12.11 -5.26
C ASN A 39 2.52 10.60 -5.08
N LEU A 40 3.72 10.13 -4.83
CA LEU A 40 3.92 8.81 -4.27
C LEU A 40 3.73 8.89 -2.76
N HIS A 41 3.35 7.79 -2.14
CA HIS A 41 3.28 7.71 -0.68
C HIS A 41 4.06 6.49 -0.18
N PHE A 42 4.44 6.52 1.08
CA PHE A 42 5.03 5.40 1.76
C PHE A 42 4.51 5.37 3.20
N HIS A 43 4.61 4.22 3.83
CA HIS A 43 4.09 4.05 5.18
C HIS A 43 5.01 3.21 6.05
N ASN A 44 4.71 3.27 7.36
CA ASN A 44 5.52 2.68 8.43
C ASN A 44 5.33 1.16 8.57
N CYS A 45 4.59 0.53 7.67
CA CYS A 45 4.24 -0.89 7.80
C CYS A 45 4.28 -1.58 6.43
N LEU A 46 4.25 -2.90 6.47
CA LEU A 46 4.10 -3.71 5.28
C LEU A 46 2.65 -3.61 4.79
N GLU A 47 2.48 -3.35 3.50
CA GLU A 47 1.17 -3.35 2.87
C GLU A 47 0.98 -4.61 2.05
N ILE A 48 -0.14 -5.29 2.25
CA ILE A 48 -0.57 -6.39 1.40
C ILE A 48 -1.93 -5.99 0.82
N GLY A 49 -2.02 -5.92 -0.52
CA GLY A 49 -3.23 -5.57 -1.22
C GLY A 49 -3.79 -6.74 -2.01
N LEU A 50 -5.11 -6.88 -1.98
CA LEU A 50 -5.82 -7.83 -2.85
C LEU A 50 -6.81 -7.05 -3.70
N CYS A 51 -6.64 -7.12 -5.02
CA CYS A 51 -7.57 -6.51 -5.96
C CYS A 51 -8.74 -7.46 -6.19
N HIS A 52 -9.96 -7.03 -5.85
CA HIS A 52 -11.17 -7.82 -6.06
C HIS A 52 -11.78 -7.58 -7.42
N GLU A 53 -11.77 -6.33 -7.88
CA GLU A 53 -12.39 -5.91 -9.12
C GLU A 53 -11.57 -4.84 -9.79
N GLY A 54 -11.55 -4.85 -11.12
CA GLY A 54 -10.94 -3.81 -11.93
C GLY A 54 -9.50 -4.11 -12.30
N GLU A 55 -8.87 -3.11 -12.88
CA GLU A 55 -7.46 -3.16 -13.30
C GLU A 55 -6.89 -1.75 -13.32
N GLY A 56 -5.58 -1.67 -13.41
CA GLY A 56 -4.90 -0.39 -13.43
C GLY A 56 -3.40 -0.51 -13.33
N THR A 57 -2.79 0.51 -12.75
CA THR A 57 -1.35 0.64 -12.65
C THR A 57 -0.93 0.84 -11.20
N LEU A 58 0.10 0.11 -10.81
CA LEU A 58 0.82 0.30 -9.56
C LEU A 58 2.20 0.84 -9.89
N ILE A 59 2.54 2.00 -9.35
CA ILE A 59 3.88 2.58 -9.47
C ILE A 59 4.59 2.33 -8.15
N ILE A 60 5.71 1.60 -8.22
CA ILE A 60 6.59 1.34 -7.08
C ILE A 60 7.92 2.01 -7.40
N GLN A 61 8.27 3.05 -6.64
CA GLN A 61 9.43 3.87 -6.91
C GLN A 61 9.38 4.42 -8.34
N LYS A 62 10.18 3.90 -9.26
CA LYS A 62 10.21 4.34 -10.67
C LYS A 62 9.62 3.33 -11.63
N GLU A 63 9.14 2.18 -11.12
CA GLU A 63 8.61 1.12 -11.97
C GLU A 63 7.09 1.16 -12.01
N SER A 64 6.54 1.01 -13.21
CA SER A 64 5.11 0.84 -13.41
C SER A 64 4.79 -0.62 -13.64
N ARG A 65 3.77 -1.12 -12.95
CA ARG A 65 3.29 -2.49 -13.09
C ARG A 65 1.79 -2.49 -13.28
N HIS A 66 1.31 -3.32 -14.17
CA HIS A 66 -0.13 -3.53 -14.34
C HIS A 66 -0.66 -4.45 -13.23
N PHE A 67 -1.86 -4.14 -12.74
CA PHE A 67 -2.60 -5.03 -11.84
C PHE A 67 -3.99 -5.31 -12.40
N SER A 68 -4.57 -6.43 -12.02
CA SER A 68 -5.94 -6.79 -12.35
C SER A 68 -6.57 -7.59 -11.21
N ALA A 69 -7.87 -7.84 -11.33
CA ALA A 69 -8.62 -8.58 -10.32
C ALA A 69 -7.97 -9.94 -10.05
N GLY A 70 -7.83 -10.29 -8.78
CA GLY A 70 -7.17 -11.48 -8.30
C GLY A 70 -5.69 -11.29 -7.95
N ASP A 71 -5.09 -10.16 -8.33
CA ASP A 71 -3.68 -9.90 -8.02
C ASP A 71 -3.52 -9.53 -6.55
N ILE A 72 -2.39 -9.96 -6.00
CA ILE A 72 -1.94 -9.60 -4.67
C ILE A 72 -0.70 -8.73 -4.82
N THR A 73 -0.69 -7.58 -4.15
CA THR A 73 0.46 -6.69 -4.12
C THR A 73 1.08 -6.71 -2.73
N ILE A 74 2.40 -6.67 -2.68
CA ILE A 74 3.15 -6.62 -1.43
C ILE A 74 4.12 -5.47 -1.53
N ILE A 75 4.00 -4.50 -0.62
CA ILE A 75 4.85 -3.32 -0.61
C ILE A 75 5.50 -3.23 0.76
N ALA A 76 6.83 -3.32 0.78
CA ALA A 76 7.60 -3.21 2.00
C ALA A 76 7.44 -1.81 2.60
N ARG A 77 7.62 -1.71 3.91
CA ARG A 77 7.52 -0.41 4.57
C ARG A 77 8.56 0.56 4.01
N ASN A 78 8.19 1.83 3.99
CA ASN A 78 9.01 2.95 3.51
C ASN A 78 9.34 2.90 2.01
N ILE A 79 8.61 2.12 1.22
CA ILE A 79 8.78 2.11 -0.24
C ILE A 79 7.73 3.04 -0.85
N PRO A 80 8.15 4.12 -1.54
CA PRO A 80 7.23 5.02 -2.21
C PRO A 80 6.46 4.34 -3.33
N HIS A 81 5.15 4.54 -3.35
CA HIS A 81 4.28 3.91 -4.33
C HIS A 81 2.97 4.69 -4.49
N THR A 82 2.25 4.40 -5.55
CA THR A 82 0.88 4.84 -5.75
C THR A 82 0.14 3.86 -6.65
N THR A 83 -1.17 3.83 -6.52
CA THR A 83 -2.04 2.93 -7.30
C THR A 83 -3.15 3.76 -7.92
N TYR A 84 -3.47 3.50 -9.19
CA TYR A 84 -4.62 4.11 -9.83
C TYR A 84 -5.23 3.14 -10.84
N SER A 85 -6.54 3.28 -11.04
CA SER A 85 -7.29 2.39 -11.93
C SER A 85 -7.21 2.82 -13.38
N ALA A 86 -7.56 1.92 -14.29
CA ALA A 86 -7.61 2.21 -15.71
C ALA A 86 -8.60 3.36 -16.00
N PRO A 87 -8.35 4.18 -17.05
CA PRO A 87 -9.20 5.32 -17.36
C PRO A 87 -10.69 4.97 -17.44
N GLY A 88 -11.51 5.78 -16.78
CA GLY A 88 -12.96 5.59 -16.74
C GLY A 88 -13.44 4.49 -15.81
N THR A 89 -12.56 3.91 -15.00
CA THR A 89 -12.89 2.79 -14.11
C THR A 89 -12.49 3.04 -12.68
N GLN A 90 -12.92 2.13 -11.81
CA GLN A 90 -12.49 2.04 -10.42
C GLN A 90 -12.08 0.61 -10.13
N SER A 91 -11.23 0.42 -9.14
CA SER A 91 -10.86 -0.91 -8.66
C SER A 91 -11.16 -1.05 -7.18
N LEU A 92 -11.63 -2.22 -6.80
CA LEU A 92 -12.00 -2.54 -5.42
C LEU A 92 -10.91 -3.37 -4.76
N TRP A 93 -10.49 -2.95 -3.57
CA TRP A 93 -9.35 -3.52 -2.87
C TRP A 93 -9.67 -3.88 -1.43
N THR A 94 -8.94 -4.87 -0.93
CA THR A 94 -8.73 -5.10 0.49
C THR A 94 -7.26 -4.88 0.77
N TYR A 95 -6.96 -4.09 1.81
CA TYR A 95 -5.60 -3.83 2.24
C TYR A 95 -5.38 -4.30 3.65
N LEU A 96 -4.26 -4.97 3.85
CA LEU A 96 -3.77 -5.37 5.15
C LEU A 96 -2.45 -4.65 5.42
N PHE A 97 -2.42 -3.87 6.48
CA PHE A 97 -1.20 -3.22 6.95
C PHE A 97 -0.76 -3.92 8.21
N VAL A 98 0.50 -4.34 8.24
CA VAL A 98 1.04 -5.07 9.37
C VAL A 98 2.46 -4.62 9.65
N ASP A 99 2.82 -4.57 10.94
CA ASP A 99 4.21 -4.46 11.35
C ASP A 99 4.71 -5.86 11.71
N PRO A 100 5.47 -6.51 10.81
CA PRO A 100 5.89 -7.89 11.06
C PRO A 100 6.79 -8.03 12.29
N GLN A 101 7.60 -7.02 12.54
CA GLN A 101 8.53 -7.05 13.68
C GLN A 101 7.77 -6.99 14.99
N GLU A 102 6.80 -6.07 15.11
CA GLU A 102 5.97 -5.97 16.32
C GLU A 102 5.12 -7.22 16.52
N LEU A 103 4.63 -7.81 15.40
CA LEU A 103 3.85 -9.03 15.47
C LEU A 103 4.69 -10.22 15.95
N LEU A 104 5.95 -10.31 15.53
CA LEU A 104 6.82 -11.44 15.84
C LEU A 104 7.55 -11.28 17.18
N ASP A 105 7.73 -10.07 17.68
CA ASP A 105 8.45 -9.82 18.92
C ASP A 105 7.95 -10.65 20.12
N PRO A 106 6.65 -10.74 20.38
CA PRO A 106 6.15 -11.56 21.48
C PRO A 106 6.46 -13.04 21.31
N LEU A 107 6.51 -13.52 20.05
CA LEU A 107 6.77 -14.93 19.75
C LEU A 107 8.25 -15.27 19.86
N THR A 108 9.12 -14.30 19.62
CA THR A 108 10.57 -14.49 19.63
C THR A 108 11.21 -14.04 20.93
N GLY A 109 10.42 -13.54 21.91
CA GLY A 109 10.94 -13.01 23.16
C GLY A 109 11.82 -11.78 22.96
N GLY A 110 11.53 -10.99 21.92
CA GLY A 110 12.32 -9.81 21.60
C GLY A 110 13.62 -10.12 20.85
N TYR A 111 13.83 -11.36 20.46
CA TYR A 111 15.05 -11.80 19.79
C TYR A 111 15.28 -11.06 18.48
N ALA A 112 14.23 -10.76 17.76
CA ALA A 112 14.32 -10.03 16.48
C ALA A 112 14.92 -8.63 16.65
N LYS A 113 14.79 -8.02 17.83
CA LYS A 113 15.34 -6.68 18.10
C LYS A 113 16.84 -6.71 18.35
N GLN A 114 17.41 -7.86 18.60
CA GLN A 114 18.84 -8.03 18.88
C GLN A 114 19.66 -8.21 17.60
N THR A 115 19.01 -8.45 16.53
CA THR A 115 19.63 -8.58 15.22
C THR A 115 19.43 -7.32 14.37
#